data_81fa17128a3463695121602f7c65dad3
#
_entry.id   81fa17128a3463695121602f7c65dad3
#
_cell.length_a   1.000
_cell.length_b   1.000
_cell.length_c   1.000
_cell.angle_alpha   90.00
_cell.angle_beta   90.00
_cell.angle_gamma   90.00
#
_symmetry.space_group_name_H-M   'P 1'
#
loop_
_entity.id
_entity.type
_entity.pdbx_description
1 polymer ?
#
loop_
_entity_poly.entity_id
_entity_poly.type
_entity_poly.pdbx_seq_one_letter_code
_entity_poly.pdbx_strand_id
1 'polypeptide(L)'
;MQYEKTTDQLAKNNYLEFIKISPCRTFHTLFEKPLYEEKFLYVEKFHKPGFAPVCDITGAYHINLGGKAIYTKRYNKTHGFYCDRAAVEDDARCYHVDARGRRSYKQSYQWVGNYQENICVVKRSNKFYHIDLYGNRLYQEEYDYVGDFKDDIAVVHKDGKATHINSKGKLIHNKWYKQLDVFHKGFAIAEDNNGWFHIDIEGNEVYLQRYKTVNPFYNGIAIVQDYCETLGQIDITGNIKFIISSPKPEVQMHKISSELAGFWKTYLTNAAIELDLLNILPATTELLSERLGMIEANLQRLLRALWEVGLIDYNQNKGLWHLSTKGEFLKDSTFLPQAVNMWARVAAEKNWLDITDLLNKKTISSFLSFKEKEVSEGVRTKFYQALIGYTTVDTKELNNKVRIGRNKNILLFGVHSLALVNTLRNKDINTINLDYYNNPMIPEELVRDNNARLITPKQLSKNYDLSIFCRFLQNQDDEKVLSYFKLIKEEKIPRVLLIETILTNSTPIGGIVDINIMVETGGKLRKLEDWDVMLKQIGNLKIFDVLSLTEYLSVIDIRSC
;
A
#
# COMPACT_ATOMS: atom_id res chain seq x y z
N MET A 1 -2.66 30.23 -53.88
CA MET A 1 -2.27 31.58 -53.43
C MET A 1 -3.25 32.24 -52.43
N GLN A 2 -4.53 31.92 -52.43
CA GLN A 2 -5.47 32.47 -51.43
C GLN A 2 -5.48 31.65 -50.09
N TYR A 3 -5.04 30.41 -50.13
CA TYR A 3 -4.96 29.52 -48.95
C TYR A 3 -3.71 29.76 -48.08
N GLU A 4 -2.59 30.20 -48.65
CA GLU A 4 -1.35 30.45 -47.90
C GLU A 4 -1.41 31.72 -47.03
N LYS A 5 -2.14 32.77 -47.51
CA LYS A 5 -2.35 33.99 -46.69
C LYS A 5 -3.28 33.81 -45.51
N THR A 6 -4.17 32.81 -45.53
CA THR A 6 -5.09 32.50 -44.43
C THR A 6 -4.38 31.77 -43.30
N THR A 7 -3.39 30.91 -43.58
CA THR A 7 -2.69 30.11 -42.57
C THR A 7 -1.78 30.95 -41.67
N ASP A 8 -1.09 31.96 -42.19
CA ASP A 8 -0.21 32.85 -41.41
C ASP A 8 -0.98 33.85 -40.50
N GLN A 9 -2.17 34.32 -40.95
CA GLN A 9 -3.04 35.14 -40.11
C GLN A 9 -3.78 34.33 -39.04
N LEU A 10 -4.03 33.08 -39.31
CA LEU A 10 -4.72 32.15 -38.40
C LEU A 10 -3.83 31.66 -37.26
N ALA A 11 -2.51 31.62 -37.46
CA ALA A 11 -1.54 31.24 -36.41
C ALA A 11 -1.39 32.32 -35.30
N LYS A 12 -1.86 33.54 -35.52
CA LYS A 12 -1.76 34.66 -34.56
C LYS A 12 -2.88 34.76 -33.54
N ASN A 13 -3.99 34.08 -33.74
CA ASN A 13 -5.11 34.07 -32.78
C ASN A 13 -5.41 32.62 -32.42
N ASN A 14 -5.69 32.26 -31.17
CA ASN A 14 -6.05 30.95 -30.56
C ASN A 14 -6.89 29.99 -31.45
N TYR A 15 -6.60 29.98 -32.74
CA TYR A 15 -7.31 29.29 -33.81
C TYR A 15 -7.31 27.77 -33.65
N LEU A 16 -6.26 27.21 -33.04
CA LEU A 16 -6.15 25.78 -32.79
C LEU A 16 -7.29 25.25 -31.94
N GLU A 17 -7.93 26.09 -31.14
CA GLU A 17 -9.08 25.73 -30.28
C GLU A 17 -10.33 25.38 -31.09
N PHE A 18 -10.46 25.90 -32.31
CA PHE A 18 -11.59 25.62 -33.22
C PHE A 18 -11.39 24.35 -34.05
N ILE A 19 -10.18 23.82 -34.08
CA ILE A 19 -9.89 22.56 -34.77
C ILE A 19 -10.32 21.40 -33.87
N LYS A 20 -11.24 20.59 -34.37
CA LYS A 20 -11.76 19.43 -33.65
C LYS A 20 -11.32 18.14 -34.36
N ILE A 21 -11.20 17.08 -33.58
CA ILE A 21 -11.01 15.73 -34.09
C ILE A 21 -12.36 15.26 -34.64
N SER A 22 -12.39 14.68 -35.84
CA SER A 22 -13.60 14.08 -36.42
C SER A 22 -14.18 12.98 -35.52
N PRO A 23 -15.48 12.70 -35.57
CA PRO A 23 -16.09 11.63 -34.77
C PRO A 23 -15.45 10.24 -35.00
N CYS A 24 -15.01 9.95 -36.23
CA CYS A 24 -14.28 8.71 -36.55
C CYS A 24 -12.79 8.75 -36.16
N ARG A 25 -12.29 9.88 -35.65
CA ARG A 25 -10.89 10.11 -35.22
C ARG A 25 -9.83 9.90 -36.31
N THR A 26 -10.19 10.00 -37.57
CA THR A 26 -9.30 9.74 -38.72
C THR A 26 -8.82 11.02 -39.42
N PHE A 27 -9.40 12.17 -39.10
CA PHE A 27 -9.01 13.48 -39.62
C PHE A 27 -9.44 14.61 -38.70
N HIS A 28 -9.04 15.84 -38.99
CA HIS A 28 -9.46 17.04 -38.26
C HIS A 28 -10.49 17.83 -39.02
N THR A 29 -11.35 18.52 -38.30
CA THR A 29 -12.36 19.44 -38.84
C THR A 29 -12.16 20.84 -38.33
N LEU A 30 -12.50 21.82 -39.16
CA LEU A 30 -12.61 23.23 -38.81
C LEU A 30 -13.98 23.70 -39.25
N PHE A 31 -14.80 24.21 -38.31
CA PHE A 31 -16.19 24.59 -38.55
C PHE A 31 -16.95 23.49 -39.33
N GLU A 32 -16.85 22.24 -38.82
CA GLU A 32 -17.51 21.05 -39.35
C GLU A 32 -17.02 20.60 -40.76
N LYS A 33 -16.09 21.29 -41.38
CA LYS A 33 -15.51 20.88 -42.65
C LYS A 33 -14.15 20.21 -42.43
N PRO A 34 -13.78 19.22 -43.27
CA PRO A 34 -12.45 18.62 -43.21
C PRO A 34 -11.38 19.72 -43.36
N LEU A 35 -10.35 19.68 -42.49
CA LEU A 35 -9.25 20.64 -42.51
C LEU A 35 -8.27 20.38 -43.68
N TYR A 36 -8.18 19.10 -44.12
CA TYR A 36 -7.34 18.60 -45.21
C TYR A 36 -7.98 17.32 -45.77
N GLU A 37 -7.45 16.81 -46.88
CA GLU A 37 -8.02 15.66 -47.62
C GLU A 37 -7.58 14.30 -47.06
N GLU A 38 -6.38 14.24 -46.46
CA GLU A 38 -5.76 13.02 -45.95
C GLU A 38 -6.58 12.42 -44.81
N LYS A 39 -6.57 11.06 -44.74
CA LYS A 39 -7.16 10.28 -43.63
C LYS A 39 -6.10 9.36 -43.03
N PHE A 40 -6.14 9.22 -41.72
CA PHE A 40 -5.19 8.45 -40.93
C PHE A 40 -5.90 7.29 -40.23
N LEU A 41 -5.16 6.35 -39.62
CA LEU A 41 -5.73 5.35 -38.75
C LEU A 41 -6.31 6.01 -37.49
N TYR A 42 -5.55 6.98 -36.94
CA TYR A 42 -6.09 7.87 -35.91
C TYR A 42 -5.32 9.20 -35.90
N VAL A 43 -5.94 10.23 -35.32
CA VAL A 43 -5.34 11.56 -35.11
C VAL A 43 -5.54 12.02 -33.67
N GLU A 44 -4.60 12.80 -33.14
CA GLU A 44 -4.70 13.47 -31.86
C GLU A 44 -4.80 15.00 -32.05
N LYS A 45 -5.12 15.73 -31.00
CA LYS A 45 -5.34 17.18 -30.99
C LYS A 45 -4.12 17.93 -31.54
N PHE A 46 -4.37 19.03 -32.26
CA PHE A 46 -3.34 19.99 -32.61
C PHE A 46 -2.81 20.75 -31.40
N HIS A 47 -1.51 20.88 -31.30
CA HIS A 47 -0.80 21.66 -30.29
C HIS A 47 -0.02 22.80 -30.92
N LYS A 48 0.39 23.80 -30.16
CA LYS A 48 1.37 24.78 -30.62
C LYS A 48 2.67 24.06 -30.98
N PRO A 49 3.33 24.41 -32.11
CA PRO A 49 3.08 25.52 -33.02
C PRO A 49 2.18 25.20 -34.24
N GLY A 50 1.24 24.27 -34.12
CA GLY A 50 0.33 23.90 -35.21
C GLY A 50 0.61 22.51 -35.78
N PHE A 51 1.04 21.60 -34.91
CA PHE A 51 1.31 20.20 -35.25
C PHE A 51 0.40 19.26 -34.48
N ALA A 52 0.00 18.15 -35.11
CA ALA A 52 -0.80 17.11 -34.51
C ALA A 52 -0.15 15.74 -34.67
N PRO A 53 -0.18 14.88 -33.63
CA PRO A 53 0.19 13.48 -33.78
C PRO A 53 -0.83 12.74 -34.63
N VAL A 54 -0.36 11.89 -35.53
CA VAL A 54 -1.18 10.99 -36.34
C VAL A 54 -0.50 9.63 -36.46
N CYS A 55 -1.28 8.62 -36.81
CA CYS A 55 -0.76 7.31 -37.15
C CYS A 55 -1.40 6.79 -38.44
N ASP A 56 -0.59 6.23 -39.31
CA ASP A 56 -1.02 5.48 -40.48
C ASP A 56 -0.38 4.09 -40.51
N ILE A 57 -0.49 3.37 -41.60
CA ILE A 57 0.08 2.01 -41.76
C ILE A 57 1.63 2.00 -41.70
N THR A 58 2.29 3.16 -41.81
CA THR A 58 3.75 3.29 -41.75
C THR A 58 4.27 3.62 -40.35
N GLY A 59 3.38 3.96 -39.41
CA GLY A 59 3.69 4.30 -38.03
C GLY A 59 3.14 5.66 -37.59
N ALA A 60 3.58 6.12 -36.42
CA ALA A 60 3.16 7.38 -35.83
C ALA A 60 4.13 8.52 -36.17
N TYR A 61 3.60 9.71 -36.43
CA TYR A 61 4.37 10.91 -36.77
C TYR A 61 3.53 12.18 -36.56
N HIS A 62 4.08 13.34 -36.90
CA HIS A 62 3.36 14.61 -36.78
C HIS A 62 3.05 15.21 -38.15
N ILE A 63 1.90 15.86 -38.26
CA ILE A 63 1.44 16.60 -39.42
C ILE A 63 1.29 18.09 -39.09
N ASN A 64 1.34 18.93 -40.12
CA ASN A 64 0.98 20.33 -40.08
C ASN A 64 -0.54 20.53 -40.33
N LEU A 65 -0.99 21.79 -40.33
CA LEU A 65 -2.40 22.14 -40.59
C LEU A 65 -2.90 21.72 -42.00
N GLY A 66 -2.01 21.52 -42.95
CA GLY A 66 -2.35 21.03 -44.28
C GLY A 66 -2.37 19.49 -44.40
N GLY A 67 -2.33 18.75 -43.30
CA GLY A 67 -2.32 17.28 -43.31
C GLY A 67 -0.99 16.63 -43.70
N LYS A 68 0.06 17.41 -43.95
CA LYS A 68 1.35 16.90 -44.44
C LYS A 68 2.32 16.61 -43.30
N ALA A 69 3.03 15.48 -43.43
CA ALA A 69 4.08 15.11 -42.48
C ALA A 69 5.15 16.20 -42.37
N ILE A 70 5.55 16.56 -41.13
CA ILE A 70 6.58 17.58 -40.89
C ILE A 70 8.01 17.02 -40.95
N TYR A 71 8.15 15.68 -40.94
CA TYR A 71 9.41 14.94 -41.11
C TYR A 71 9.13 13.53 -41.63
N THR A 72 10.16 12.82 -42.09
CA THR A 72 10.03 11.50 -42.73
C THR A 72 10.04 10.33 -41.77
N LYS A 73 10.64 10.49 -40.58
CA LYS A 73 10.77 9.41 -39.59
C LYS A 73 9.39 8.97 -39.05
N ARG A 74 9.27 7.68 -38.79
CA ARG A 74 8.09 7.04 -38.16
C ARG A 74 8.48 6.44 -36.83
N TYR A 75 7.55 6.43 -35.91
CA TYR A 75 7.71 5.97 -34.53
C TYR A 75 6.62 4.95 -34.18
N ASN A 76 6.81 4.21 -33.11
CA ASN A 76 5.75 3.35 -32.56
C ASN A 76 4.60 4.20 -32.00
N LYS A 77 4.95 5.33 -31.33
CA LYS A 77 3.98 6.27 -30.78
C LYS A 77 4.55 7.69 -30.76
N THR A 78 3.66 8.68 -30.91
CA THR A 78 4.00 10.10 -30.76
C THR A 78 2.95 10.80 -29.92
N HIS A 79 3.36 11.86 -29.22
CA HIS A 79 2.50 12.73 -28.41
C HIS A 79 2.56 14.17 -28.92
N GLY A 80 1.66 15.03 -28.43
CA GLY A 80 1.61 16.43 -28.82
C GLY A 80 2.90 17.21 -28.51
N PHE A 81 3.07 18.36 -29.17
CA PHE A 81 4.17 19.27 -28.88
C PHE A 81 3.89 20.10 -27.63
N TYR A 82 4.86 20.14 -26.74
CA TYR A 82 4.89 20.97 -25.53
C TYR A 82 6.29 21.57 -25.39
N CYS A 83 6.39 22.88 -25.18
CA CYS A 83 7.67 23.60 -25.15
C CYS A 83 8.57 23.25 -26.36
N ASP A 84 7.97 23.20 -27.55
CA ASP A 84 8.63 22.86 -28.84
C ASP A 84 9.27 21.45 -28.87
N ARG A 85 8.81 20.55 -28.03
CA ARG A 85 9.25 19.16 -27.96
C ARG A 85 8.05 18.22 -27.97
N ALA A 86 8.19 17.09 -28.64
CA ALA A 86 7.20 16.02 -28.63
C ALA A 86 7.82 14.72 -28.10
N ALA A 87 7.13 14.07 -27.18
CA ALA A 87 7.51 12.74 -26.71
C ALA A 87 7.24 11.70 -27.80
N VAL A 88 8.18 10.79 -28.02
CA VAL A 88 8.08 9.69 -28.98
C VAL A 88 8.57 8.38 -28.37
N GLU A 89 7.97 7.29 -28.82
CA GLU A 89 8.40 5.93 -28.52
C GLU A 89 8.95 5.27 -29.78
N ASP A 90 10.16 4.72 -29.68
CA ASP A 90 10.93 4.13 -30.77
C ASP A 90 11.64 2.87 -30.23
N ASP A 91 11.19 1.68 -30.63
CA ASP A 91 11.70 0.38 -30.17
C ASP A 91 11.87 0.26 -28.64
N ALA A 92 10.78 0.49 -27.91
CA ALA A 92 10.72 0.49 -26.44
C ALA A 92 11.63 1.54 -25.75
N ARG A 93 12.10 2.55 -26.50
CA ARG A 93 12.86 3.70 -25.99
C ARG A 93 12.05 4.96 -26.15
N CYS A 94 11.93 5.73 -25.08
CA CYS A 94 11.21 7.00 -25.09
C CYS A 94 12.22 8.15 -25.04
N TYR A 95 11.96 9.20 -25.84
CA TYR A 95 12.74 10.44 -25.87
C TYR A 95 11.93 11.57 -26.52
N HIS A 96 12.45 12.77 -26.54
CA HIS A 96 11.80 13.90 -27.19
C HIS A 96 12.45 14.26 -28.54
N VAL A 97 11.62 14.78 -29.46
CA VAL A 97 12.04 15.27 -30.75
C VAL A 97 11.60 16.72 -30.95
N ASP A 98 12.37 17.45 -31.78
CA ASP A 98 12.01 18.77 -32.28
C ASP A 98 11.05 18.69 -33.50
N ALA A 99 10.60 19.82 -33.99
CA ALA A 99 9.73 19.94 -35.18
C ALA A 99 10.32 19.37 -36.49
N ARG A 100 11.61 19.07 -36.53
CA ARG A 100 12.30 18.41 -37.65
C ARG A 100 12.46 16.91 -37.45
N GLY A 101 11.87 16.34 -36.37
CA GLY A 101 12.00 14.94 -36.03
C GLY A 101 13.39 14.55 -35.48
N ARG A 102 14.24 15.53 -35.11
CA ARG A 102 15.57 15.27 -34.53
C ARG A 102 15.46 15.12 -33.01
N ARG A 103 16.25 14.19 -32.46
CA ARG A 103 16.33 14.02 -31.03
C ARG A 103 16.78 15.30 -30.33
N SER A 104 16.07 15.68 -29.28
CA SER A 104 16.39 16.88 -28.49
C SER A 104 17.63 16.68 -27.59
N TYR A 105 17.97 15.44 -27.27
CA TYR A 105 19.11 15.05 -26.41
C TYR A 105 19.52 13.58 -26.70
N LYS A 106 20.69 13.14 -26.20
CA LYS A 106 21.25 11.80 -26.46
C LYS A 106 20.60 10.67 -25.66
N GLN A 107 20.08 10.97 -24.47
CA GLN A 107 19.54 9.98 -23.53
C GLN A 107 18.25 9.35 -24.05
N SER A 108 17.98 8.11 -23.59
CA SER A 108 16.70 7.41 -23.78
C SER A 108 16.22 6.89 -22.42
N TYR A 109 14.93 6.78 -22.29
CA TYR A 109 14.25 6.43 -21.06
C TYR A 109 13.26 5.29 -21.28
N GLN A 110 12.80 4.69 -20.18
CA GLN A 110 11.69 3.72 -20.20
C GLN A 110 10.36 4.41 -20.48
N TRP A 111 10.24 5.68 -20.04
CA TRP A 111 9.08 6.52 -20.26
C TRP A 111 9.48 7.99 -20.13
N VAL A 112 8.81 8.85 -20.86
CA VAL A 112 8.94 10.32 -20.78
C VAL A 112 7.55 10.95 -20.79
N GLY A 113 7.34 11.97 -19.96
CA GLY A 113 6.15 12.81 -19.97
C GLY A 113 6.22 13.91 -21.04
N ASN A 114 5.25 14.80 -21.01
CA ASN A 114 5.29 16.04 -21.80
C ASN A 114 6.02 17.13 -21.02
N TYR A 115 6.65 18.05 -21.73
CA TYR A 115 7.26 19.22 -21.09
C TYR A 115 6.19 20.18 -20.56
N GLN A 116 6.34 20.60 -19.31
CA GLN A 116 5.61 21.70 -18.69
C GLN A 116 6.61 22.65 -18.04
N GLU A 117 6.44 23.95 -18.24
CA GLU A 117 7.39 24.97 -17.73
C GLU A 117 8.88 24.66 -18.06
N ASN A 118 9.13 24.06 -19.25
CA ASN A 118 10.44 23.60 -19.71
C ASN A 118 11.07 22.44 -18.92
N ILE A 119 10.30 21.78 -18.09
CA ILE A 119 10.70 20.63 -17.27
C ILE A 119 9.86 19.42 -17.69
N CYS A 120 10.44 18.24 -17.64
CA CYS A 120 9.78 17.00 -18.00
C CYS A 120 10.12 15.89 -17.00
N VAL A 121 9.12 15.08 -16.66
CA VAL A 121 9.28 13.84 -15.91
C VAL A 121 9.79 12.73 -16.81
N VAL A 122 10.78 11.98 -16.35
CA VAL A 122 11.28 10.78 -17.03
C VAL A 122 11.39 9.60 -16.08
N LYS A 123 11.27 8.38 -16.63
CA LYS A 123 11.45 7.13 -15.91
C LYS A 123 12.67 6.37 -16.41
N ARG A 124 13.57 5.99 -15.49
CA ARG A 124 14.73 5.14 -15.76
C ARG A 124 14.97 4.19 -14.60
N SER A 125 15.22 2.91 -14.89
CA SER A 125 15.45 1.87 -13.85
C SER A 125 14.34 1.81 -12.78
N ASN A 126 13.08 1.98 -13.20
CA ASN A 126 11.88 2.05 -12.34
C ASN A 126 11.85 3.22 -11.35
N LYS A 127 12.72 4.22 -11.50
CA LYS A 127 12.69 5.47 -10.72
C LYS A 127 12.39 6.65 -11.63
N PHE A 128 11.84 7.70 -11.03
CA PHE A 128 11.44 8.92 -11.71
C PHE A 128 12.27 10.11 -11.24
N TYR A 129 12.52 11.04 -12.15
CA TYR A 129 13.14 12.34 -11.88
C TYR A 129 12.82 13.33 -13.00
N HIS A 130 13.19 14.58 -12.81
CA HIS A 130 12.96 15.65 -13.80
C HIS A 130 14.20 15.96 -14.62
N ILE A 131 13.97 16.33 -15.88
CA ILE A 131 15.00 16.82 -16.82
C ILE A 131 14.61 18.17 -17.43
N ASP A 132 15.62 18.93 -17.84
CA ASP A 132 15.47 20.16 -18.62
C ASP A 132 15.27 19.87 -20.12
N LEU A 133 15.11 20.92 -20.93
CA LEU A 133 14.97 20.82 -22.40
C LEU A 133 16.18 20.18 -23.11
N TYR A 134 17.34 20.11 -22.45
CA TYR A 134 18.59 19.54 -22.99
C TYR A 134 18.83 18.11 -22.52
N GLY A 135 17.91 17.55 -21.70
CA GLY A 135 18.03 16.22 -21.15
C GLY A 135 18.93 16.11 -19.92
N ASN A 136 19.30 17.24 -19.29
CA ASN A 136 20.07 17.25 -18.06
C ASN A 136 19.13 17.04 -16.87
N ARG A 137 19.59 16.25 -15.88
CA ARG A 137 18.87 16.11 -14.61
C ARG A 137 18.87 17.43 -13.84
N LEU A 138 17.72 17.79 -13.27
CA LEU A 138 17.59 18.99 -12.44
C LEU A 138 18.20 18.80 -11.04
N TYR A 139 18.19 17.56 -10.54
CA TYR A 139 18.71 17.18 -9.22
C TYR A 139 19.15 15.70 -9.24
N GLN A 140 19.85 15.24 -8.20
CA GLN A 140 20.43 13.88 -8.18
C GLN A 140 19.48 12.81 -7.62
N GLU A 141 18.53 13.20 -6.78
CA GLU A 141 17.58 12.31 -6.12
C GLU A 141 16.69 11.60 -7.14
N GLU A 142 16.31 10.37 -6.79
CA GLU A 142 15.37 9.55 -7.55
C GLU A 142 14.20 9.14 -6.65
N TYR A 143 13.01 9.11 -7.23
CA TYR A 143 11.76 8.88 -6.52
C TYR A 143 10.99 7.71 -7.13
N ASP A 144 10.03 7.16 -6.37
CA ASP A 144 9.11 6.13 -6.84
C ASP A 144 8.05 6.72 -7.78
N TYR A 145 7.76 8.01 -7.62
CA TYR A 145 6.90 8.82 -8.48
C TYR A 145 7.28 10.30 -8.34
N VAL A 146 7.14 11.06 -9.42
CA VAL A 146 7.20 12.52 -9.40
C VAL A 146 6.06 13.08 -10.27
N GLY A 147 5.39 14.12 -9.78
CA GLY A 147 4.42 14.90 -10.55
C GLY A 147 5.09 16.00 -11.35
N ASP A 148 4.36 16.61 -12.29
CA ASP A 148 4.82 17.78 -13.02
C ASP A 148 5.00 18.97 -12.08
N PHE A 149 5.94 19.87 -12.40
CA PHE A 149 6.07 21.14 -11.71
C PHE A 149 4.92 22.07 -12.04
N LYS A 150 4.41 22.74 -11.02
CA LYS A 150 3.48 23.84 -11.10
C LYS A 150 3.91 24.90 -10.10
N ASP A 151 4.12 26.13 -10.57
CA ASP A 151 4.60 27.24 -9.75
C ASP A 151 5.88 26.88 -8.95
N ASP A 152 6.85 26.22 -9.60
CA ASP A 152 8.12 25.72 -9.05
C ASP A 152 7.97 24.64 -7.95
N ILE A 153 6.83 23.99 -7.82
CA ILE A 153 6.58 22.94 -6.82
C ILE A 153 6.07 21.66 -7.50
N ALA A 154 6.65 20.53 -7.15
CA ALA A 154 6.18 19.20 -7.56
C ALA A 154 5.99 18.27 -6.36
N VAL A 155 4.99 17.38 -6.46
CA VAL A 155 4.82 16.27 -5.52
C VAL A 155 5.75 15.13 -5.92
N VAL A 156 6.42 14.54 -4.93
CA VAL A 156 7.25 13.35 -5.12
C VAL A 156 6.89 12.27 -4.10
N HIS A 157 6.99 11.01 -4.51
CA HIS A 157 6.76 9.87 -3.62
C HIS A 157 8.07 9.08 -3.45
N LYS A 158 8.35 8.70 -2.22
CA LYS A 158 9.49 7.86 -1.85
C LYS A 158 9.12 6.97 -0.67
N ASP A 159 9.38 5.68 -0.78
CA ASP A 159 9.14 4.69 0.29
C ASP A 159 7.70 4.74 0.85
N GLY A 160 6.71 4.88 -0.05
CA GLY A 160 5.29 4.92 0.31
C GLY A 160 4.81 6.23 0.95
N LYS A 161 5.63 7.30 0.94
CA LYS A 161 5.27 8.62 1.45
C LYS A 161 5.48 9.70 0.40
N ALA A 162 4.74 10.80 0.52
CA ALA A 162 4.77 11.93 -0.39
C ALA A 162 5.23 13.21 0.29
N THR A 163 5.94 14.06 -0.46
CA THR A 163 6.36 15.41 -0.04
C THR A 163 6.43 16.34 -1.24
N HIS A 164 6.68 17.62 -1.01
CA HIS A 164 6.90 18.62 -2.05
C HIS A 164 8.38 18.96 -2.21
N ILE A 165 8.79 19.12 -3.47
CA ILE A 165 10.13 19.63 -3.83
C ILE A 165 10.02 20.82 -4.76
N ASN A 166 11.06 21.68 -4.78
CA ASN A 166 11.22 22.68 -5.83
C ASN A 166 12.03 22.14 -7.02
N SER A 167 12.16 22.94 -8.09
CA SER A 167 12.92 22.58 -9.31
C SER A 167 14.41 22.29 -9.07
N LYS A 168 14.97 22.69 -7.92
CA LYS A 168 16.34 22.36 -7.51
C LYS A 168 16.42 21.06 -6.70
N GLY A 169 15.31 20.32 -6.56
CA GLY A 169 15.23 19.08 -5.77
C GLY A 169 15.22 19.29 -4.26
N LYS A 170 15.10 20.53 -3.76
CA LYS A 170 15.02 20.80 -2.33
C LYS A 170 13.60 20.62 -1.82
N LEU A 171 13.48 20.02 -0.64
CA LEU A 171 12.19 19.91 0.06
C LEU A 171 11.63 21.32 0.34
N ILE A 172 10.35 21.52 0.04
CA ILE A 172 9.62 22.76 0.39
C ILE A 172 9.39 22.80 1.90
N HIS A 173 9.06 21.65 2.48
CA HIS A 173 8.93 21.44 3.91
C HIS A 173 9.55 20.07 4.28
N ASN A 174 9.91 19.85 5.54
CA ASN A 174 10.55 18.60 5.99
C ASN A 174 9.54 17.54 6.47
N LYS A 175 8.29 17.60 5.97
CA LYS A 175 7.22 16.68 6.36
C LYS A 175 6.88 15.74 5.22
N TRP A 176 6.55 14.50 5.58
CA TRP A 176 6.17 13.43 4.67
C TRP A 176 4.79 12.91 5.06
N TYR A 177 3.92 12.77 4.08
CA TYR A 177 2.52 12.35 4.23
C TYR A 177 2.30 11.01 3.54
N LYS A 178 1.21 10.32 3.87
CA LYS A 178 0.80 9.09 3.18
C LYS A 178 0.42 9.37 1.72
N GLN A 179 -0.37 10.44 1.51
CA GLN A 179 -0.69 10.99 0.20
C GLN A 179 -0.61 12.53 0.26
N LEU A 180 -0.32 13.14 -0.86
CA LEU A 180 -0.16 14.58 -0.96
C LEU A 180 -0.53 15.05 -2.36
N ASP A 181 -1.30 16.13 -2.47
CA ASP A 181 -1.66 16.76 -3.74
C ASP A 181 -0.85 18.04 -3.96
N VAL A 182 -0.92 18.60 -5.18
CA VAL A 182 -0.29 19.87 -5.52
C VAL A 182 -0.93 21.04 -4.76
N PHE A 183 -0.16 22.12 -4.58
CA PHE A 183 -0.71 23.32 -3.97
C PHE A 183 -1.75 24.00 -4.88
N HIS A 184 -2.85 24.39 -4.27
CA HIS A 184 -3.89 25.20 -4.87
C HIS A 184 -4.21 26.39 -3.96
N LYS A 185 -3.98 27.62 -4.44
CA LYS A 185 -4.21 28.86 -3.68
C LYS A 185 -3.61 28.86 -2.27
N GLY A 186 -2.36 28.35 -2.15
CA GLY A 186 -1.61 28.33 -0.89
C GLY A 186 -1.86 27.13 0.01
N PHE A 187 -2.75 26.21 -0.35
CA PHE A 187 -3.04 25.00 0.41
C PHE A 187 -2.86 23.75 -0.45
N ALA A 188 -2.43 22.67 0.16
CA ALA A 188 -2.42 21.34 -0.44
C ALA A 188 -3.25 20.36 0.38
N ILE A 189 -3.82 19.36 -0.28
CA ILE A 189 -4.51 18.26 0.37
C ILE A 189 -3.47 17.21 0.75
N ALA A 190 -3.49 16.77 2.01
CA ALA A 190 -2.64 15.73 2.54
C ALA A 190 -3.48 14.62 3.19
N GLU A 191 -2.95 13.40 3.18
CA GLU A 191 -3.49 12.25 3.92
C GLU A 191 -2.46 11.77 4.93
N ASP A 192 -2.91 11.54 6.16
CA ASP A 192 -2.22 10.74 7.15
C ASP A 192 -3.02 9.45 7.46
N ASN A 193 -2.66 8.75 8.52
CA ASN A 193 -3.36 7.52 8.91
C ASN A 193 -4.77 7.77 9.48
N ASN A 194 -5.08 9.01 9.81
CA ASN A 194 -6.37 9.42 10.39
C ASN A 194 -7.33 9.98 9.33
N GLY A 195 -6.86 10.27 8.12
CA GLY A 195 -7.66 10.73 7.00
C GLY A 195 -7.08 11.95 6.28
N TRP A 196 -7.95 12.62 5.55
CA TRP A 196 -7.60 13.74 4.68
C TRP A 196 -7.77 15.09 5.37
N PHE A 197 -6.86 16.02 5.09
CA PHE A 197 -6.84 17.37 5.63
C PHE A 197 -6.07 18.32 4.70
N HIS A 198 -6.00 19.61 5.06
CA HIS A 198 -5.22 20.60 4.32
C HIS A 198 -3.96 21.00 5.07
N ILE A 199 -2.91 21.28 4.32
CA ILE A 199 -1.65 21.85 4.80
C ILE A 199 -1.38 23.19 4.12
N ASP A 200 -0.62 24.07 4.81
CA ASP A 200 -0.05 25.30 4.26
C ASP A 200 1.28 25.02 3.51
N ILE A 201 1.89 26.08 2.97
CA ILE A 201 3.16 25.97 2.20
C ILE A 201 4.34 25.49 3.07
N GLU A 202 4.33 25.72 4.36
CA GLU A 202 5.32 25.26 5.33
C GLU A 202 5.06 23.80 5.74
N GLY A 203 3.99 23.18 5.23
CA GLY A 203 3.55 21.83 5.59
C GLY A 203 2.84 21.76 6.95
N ASN A 204 2.38 22.88 7.53
CA ASN A 204 1.61 22.81 8.76
C ASN A 204 0.15 22.47 8.47
N GLU A 205 -0.45 21.73 9.41
CA GLU A 205 -1.88 21.44 9.36
C GLU A 205 -2.68 22.74 9.49
N VAL A 206 -3.59 22.96 8.56
CA VAL A 206 -4.46 24.15 8.60
C VAL A 206 -5.46 24.05 9.74
N TYR A 207 -5.87 22.83 10.09
CA TYR A 207 -6.79 22.48 11.17
C TYR A 207 -6.51 21.05 11.67
N LEU A 208 -7.06 20.68 12.83
CA LEU A 208 -6.82 19.36 13.46
C LEU A 208 -7.75 18.24 12.96
N GLN A 209 -8.90 18.60 12.40
CA GLN A 209 -9.91 17.64 11.95
C GLN A 209 -9.38 16.78 10.80
N ARG A 210 -9.84 15.54 10.73
CA ARG A 210 -9.62 14.60 9.63
C ARG A 210 -10.94 14.20 9.02
N TYR A 211 -10.96 14.12 7.71
CA TYR A 211 -12.12 13.80 6.91
C TYR A 211 -11.89 12.57 6.06
N LYS A 212 -12.95 11.89 5.67
CA LYS A 212 -12.92 10.78 4.73
C LYS A 212 -12.48 11.24 3.34
N THR A 213 -12.93 12.42 2.92
CA THR A 213 -12.47 13.11 1.70
C THR A 213 -12.49 14.62 1.91
N VAL A 214 -11.60 15.33 1.22
CA VAL A 214 -11.58 16.78 1.16
C VAL A 214 -11.35 17.26 -0.28
N ASN A 215 -11.95 18.38 -0.65
CA ASN A 215 -11.67 19.05 -1.92
C ASN A 215 -10.77 20.28 -1.67
N PRO A 216 -10.03 20.77 -2.70
CA PRO A 216 -9.24 21.99 -2.56
C PRO A 216 -10.06 23.19 -2.08
N PHE A 217 -9.42 24.13 -1.38
CA PHE A 217 -10.05 25.37 -1.01
C PHE A 217 -10.32 26.27 -2.23
N TYR A 218 -11.56 26.74 -2.35
CA TYR A 218 -11.98 27.79 -3.27
C TYR A 218 -12.63 28.91 -2.49
N ASN A 219 -12.09 30.13 -2.59
CA ASN A 219 -12.57 31.32 -1.88
C ASN A 219 -12.71 31.10 -0.35
N GLY A 220 -11.76 30.36 0.24
CA GLY A 220 -11.75 30.08 1.68
C GLY A 220 -12.70 28.99 2.14
N ILE A 221 -13.35 28.27 1.22
CA ILE A 221 -14.29 27.19 1.51
C ILE A 221 -13.83 25.90 0.81
N ALA A 222 -13.90 24.77 1.50
CA ALA A 222 -13.70 23.44 0.92
C ALA A 222 -14.92 22.55 1.19
N ILE A 223 -15.19 21.62 0.27
CA ILE A 223 -16.18 20.56 0.49
C ILE A 223 -15.46 19.36 1.10
N VAL A 224 -16.06 18.79 2.14
CA VAL A 224 -15.53 17.62 2.85
C VAL A 224 -16.63 16.59 3.06
N GLN A 225 -16.23 15.33 3.19
CA GLN A 225 -17.08 14.27 3.69
C GLN A 225 -16.48 13.71 4.98
N ASP A 226 -17.28 13.68 6.04
CA ASP A 226 -16.86 13.08 7.31
C ASP A 226 -17.01 11.53 7.29
N TYR A 227 -16.57 10.88 8.35
CA TYR A 227 -16.68 9.42 8.49
C TYR A 227 -18.11 8.92 8.75
N CYS A 228 -19.03 9.84 9.09
CA CYS A 228 -20.46 9.56 9.17
C CYS A 228 -21.17 9.78 7.82
N GLU A 229 -20.43 9.94 6.71
CA GLU A 229 -20.94 10.19 5.35
C GLU A 229 -21.64 11.55 5.19
N THR A 230 -21.49 12.49 6.16
CA THR A 230 -22.01 13.84 6.03
C THR A 230 -21.15 14.63 5.06
N LEU A 231 -21.76 15.15 4.01
CA LEU A 231 -21.13 16.07 3.06
C LEU A 231 -21.38 17.51 3.55
N GLY A 232 -20.33 18.28 3.74
CA GLY A 232 -20.42 19.62 4.28
C GLY A 232 -19.38 20.57 3.69
N GLN A 233 -19.55 21.85 3.98
CA GLN A 233 -18.59 22.90 3.69
C GLN A 233 -17.85 23.29 4.94
N ILE A 234 -16.53 23.39 4.85
CA ILE A 234 -15.65 23.91 5.89
C ILE A 234 -14.99 25.21 5.45
N ASP A 235 -14.63 26.03 6.41
CA ASP A 235 -13.66 27.12 6.24
C ASP A 235 -12.26 26.68 6.70
N ILE A 236 -11.31 27.61 6.77
CA ILE A 236 -9.93 27.35 7.22
C ILE A 236 -9.82 26.91 8.68
N THR A 237 -10.88 26.99 9.50
CA THR A 237 -10.90 26.44 10.86
C THR A 237 -11.12 24.93 10.88
N GLY A 238 -11.48 24.36 9.76
CA GLY A 238 -11.74 22.92 9.60
C GLY A 238 -13.08 22.47 10.17
N ASN A 239 -13.96 23.35 10.62
CA ASN A 239 -15.27 22.99 11.14
C ASN A 239 -16.34 23.07 10.05
N ILE A 240 -17.28 22.11 10.02
CA ILE A 240 -18.41 22.13 9.10
C ILE A 240 -19.29 23.34 9.46
N LYS A 241 -19.39 24.28 8.53
CA LYS A 241 -20.23 25.48 8.63
C LYS A 241 -21.58 25.30 7.99
N PHE A 242 -21.67 24.46 6.98
CA PHE A 242 -22.90 24.19 6.25
C PHE A 242 -22.94 22.69 5.86
N ILE A 243 -24.06 22.04 6.18
CA ILE A 243 -24.30 20.65 5.79
C ILE A 243 -25.00 20.66 4.43
N ILE A 244 -24.36 20.09 3.41
CA ILE A 244 -24.93 19.93 2.07
C ILE A 244 -25.89 18.73 2.07
N SER A 245 -25.45 17.60 2.64
CA SER A 245 -26.27 16.41 2.83
C SER A 245 -25.74 15.58 3.98
N SER A 246 -26.60 14.86 4.66
CA SER A 246 -26.22 13.82 5.60
C SER A 246 -27.09 12.59 5.38
N PRO A 247 -26.54 11.38 5.62
CA PRO A 247 -27.33 10.16 5.56
C PRO A 247 -28.52 10.23 6.52
N LYS A 248 -29.61 9.60 6.14
CA LYS A 248 -30.74 9.44 7.05
C LYS A 248 -30.29 8.62 8.27
N PRO A 249 -30.78 8.92 9.48
CA PRO A 249 -30.42 8.20 10.71
C PRO A 249 -30.58 6.68 10.57
N GLU A 250 -31.62 6.21 9.87
CA GLU A 250 -31.88 4.80 9.64
C GLU A 250 -30.75 4.12 8.84
N VAL A 251 -30.18 4.82 7.83
CA VAL A 251 -29.06 4.30 7.03
C VAL A 251 -27.79 4.19 7.89
N GLN A 252 -27.53 5.18 8.74
CA GLN A 252 -26.39 5.13 9.67
C GLN A 252 -26.54 4.00 10.69
N MET A 253 -27.74 3.82 11.26
CA MET A 253 -28.03 2.70 12.18
C MET A 253 -27.78 1.35 11.52
N HIS A 254 -28.24 1.14 10.28
CA HIS A 254 -27.99 -0.10 9.54
C HIS A 254 -26.50 -0.33 9.27
N LYS A 255 -25.74 0.72 8.93
CA LYS A 255 -24.29 0.63 8.71
C LYS A 255 -23.57 0.21 10.00
N ILE A 256 -23.82 0.90 11.11
CA ILE A 256 -23.26 0.57 12.43
C ILE A 256 -23.63 -0.86 12.83
N SER A 257 -24.90 -1.26 12.69
CA SER A 257 -25.35 -2.62 13.01
C SER A 257 -24.63 -3.67 12.16
N SER A 258 -24.42 -3.40 10.87
CA SER A 258 -23.66 -4.30 9.96
C SER A 258 -22.18 -4.41 10.34
N GLU A 259 -21.58 -3.32 10.81
CA GLU A 259 -20.19 -3.32 11.31
C GLU A 259 -20.08 -4.13 12.62
N LEU A 260 -21.01 -3.91 13.57
CA LEU A 260 -21.06 -4.65 14.84
C LEU A 260 -21.30 -6.15 14.64
N ALA A 261 -22.10 -6.51 13.63
CA ALA A 261 -22.35 -7.91 13.26
C ALA A 261 -21.26 -8.50 12.33
N GLY A 262 -20.14 -7.81 12.16
CA GLY A 262 -19.04 -8.23 11.26
C GLY A 262 -18.49 -9.62 11.52
N PHE A 263 -18.53 -10.10 12.79
CA PHE A 263 -18.10 -11.45 13.17
C PHE A 263 -18.90 -12.56 12.48
N TRP A 264 -20.16 -12.33 12.09
CA TRP A 264 -20.93 -13.30 11.30
C TRP A 264 -20.24 -13.62 9.97
N LYS A 265 -19.62 -12.63 9.33
CA LYS A 265 -18.87 -12.83 8.08
C LYS A 265 -17.70 -13.78 8.28
N THR A 266 -17.02 -13.68 9.42
CA THR A 266 -15.93 -14.58 9.78
C THR A 266 -16.42 -16.01 9.96
N TYR A 267 -17.52 -16.22 10.70
CA TYR A 267 -18.08 -17.56 10.87
C TYR A 267 -18.62 -18.18 9.58
N LEU A 268 -19.29 -17.39 8.74
CA LEU A 268 -19.77 -17.87 7.42
C LEU A 268 -18.60 -18.27 6.53
N THR A 269 -17.55 -17.47 6.49
CA THR A 269 -16.35 -17.78 5.70
C THR A 269 -15.64 -19.03 6.25
N ASN A 270 -15.54 -19.15 7.57
CA ASN A 270 -14.99 -20.36 8.20
C ASN A 270 -15.81 -21.61 7.87
N ALA A 271 -17.13 -21.52 7.92
CA ALA A 271 -18.00 -22.63 7.52
C ALA A 271 -17.78 -23.06 6.08
N ALA A 272 -17.59 -22.11 5.15
CA ALA A 272 -17.28 -22.41 3.74
C ALA A 272 -15.94 -23.15 3.60
N ILE A 273 -14.94 -22.82 4.42
CA ILE A 273 -13.64 -23.49 4.44
C ILE A 273 -13.76 -24.90 5.05
N GLU A 274 -14.43 -25.04 6.18
CA GLU A 274 -14.63 -26.34 6.86
C GLU A 274 -15.43 -27.33 6.02
N LEU A 275 -16.38 -26.85 5.21
CA LEU A 275 -17.14 -27.63 4.26
C LEU A 275 -16.41 -27.90 2.94
N ASP A 276 -15.17 -27.44 2.80
CA ASP A 276 -14.39 -27.52 1.57
C ASP A 276 -15.09 -26.89 0.34
N LEU A 277 -16.02 -25.95 0.59
CA LEU A 277 -16.88 -25.38 -0.43
C LEU A 277 -16.08 -24.65 -1.52
N LEU A 278 -14.95 -24.03 -1.16
CA LEU A 278 -14.10 -23.30 -2.11
C LEU A 278 -13.49 -24.20 -3.20
N ASN A 279 -13.30 -25.49 -2.91
CA ASN A 279 -12.70 -26.44 -3.85
C ASN A 279 -13.73 -27.19 -4.71
N ILE A 280 -14.98 -27.26 -4.27
CA ILE A 280 -16.03 -27.99 -4.99
C ILE A 280 -16.88 -27.10 -5.91
N LEU A 281 -16.69 -25.78 -5.88
CA LEU A 281 -17.29 -24.85 -6.83
C LEU A 281 -16.49 -24.81 -8.15
N PRO A 282 -17.13 -24.62 -9.34
CA PRO A 282 -18.55 -24.30 -9.53
C PRO A 282 -19.48 -25.52 -9.47
N ALA A 283 -20.72 -25.33 -8.92
CA ALA A 283 -21.73 -26.39 -8.83
C ALA A 283 -23.15 -25.83 -8.66
N THR A 284 -24.17 -26.64 -8.91
CA THR A 284 -25.57 -26.30 -8.58
C THR A 284 -25.87 -26.56 -7.11
N THR A 285 -26.97 -26.01 -6.59
CA THR A 285 -27.38 -26.24 -5.18
C THR A 285 -27.64 -27.72 -4.91
N GLU A 286 -28.30 -28.43 -5.83
CA GLU A 286 -28.62 -29.84 -5.71
C GLU A 286 -27.34 -30.69 -5.60
N LEU A 287 -26.38 -30.46 -6.52
CA LEU A 287 -25.10 -31.18 -6.48
C LEU A 287 -24.30 -30.92 -5.20
N LEU A 288 -24.32 -29.69 -4.70
CA LEU A 288 -23.68 -29.33 -3.43
C LEU A 288 -24.38 -30.00 -2.25
N SER A 289 -25.74 -30.04 -2.25
CA SER A 289 -26.54 -30.71 -1.23
C SER A 289 -26.19 -32.19 -1.15
N GLU A 290 -26.11 -32.86 -2.29
CA GLU A 290 -25.73 -34.28 -2.40
C GLU A 290 -24.29 -34.51 -1.89
N ARG A 291 -23.32 -33.74 -2.38
CA ARG A 291 -21.89 -33.87 -2.00
C ARG A 291 -21.62 -33.63 -0.53
N LEU A 292 -22.29 -32.63 0.06
CA LEU A 292 -22.08 -32.23 1.45
C LEU A 292 -22.99 -32.99 2.43
N GLY A 293 -23.96 -33.77 1.93
CA GLY A 293 -24.95 -34.43 2.78
C GLY A 293 -25.82 -33.44 3.58
N MET A 294 -26.01 -32.21 3.06
CA MET A 294 -26.76 -31.15 3.73
C MET A 294 -28.18 -31.05 3.23
N ILE A 295 -29.10 -30.61 4.08
CA ILE A 295 -30.45 -30.26 3.69
C ILE A 295 -30.39 -29.08 2.70
N GLU A 296 -30.91 -29.25 1.51
CA GLU A 296 -30.83 -28.26 0.40
C GLU A 296 -31.32 -26.87 0.82
N ALA A 297 -32.43 -26.78 1.57
CA ALA A 297 -32.94 -25.50 2.08
C ALA A 297 -31.96 -24.77 3.01
N ASN A 298 -31.22 -25.49 3.85
CA ASN A 298 -30.21 -24.90 4.73
C ASN A 298 -28.96 -24.51 3.94
N LEU A 299 -28.54 -25.34 3.00
CA LEU A 299 -27.42 -25.03 2.12
C LEU A 299 -27.72 -23.79 1.28
N GLN A 300 -28.92 -23.64 0.74
CA GLN A 300 -29.31 -22.45 -0.02
C GLN A 300 -29.24 -21.18 0.83
N ARG A 301 -29.57 -21.26 2.13
CA ARG A 301 -29.39 -20.12 3.05
C ARG A 301 -27.91 -19.77 3.24
N LEU A 302 -27.05 -20.76 3.41
CA LEU A 302 -25.60 -20.55 3.50
C LEU A 302 -25.04 -19.92 2.23
N LEU A 303 -25.37 -20.49 1.05
CA LEU A 303 -24.90 -19.98 -0.23
C LEU A 303 -25.34 -18.53 -0.47
N ARG A 304 -26.58 -18.18 -0.13
CA ARG A 304 -27.06 -16.78 -0.21
C ARG A 304 -26.27 -15.86 0.73
N ALA A 305 -25.99 -16.29 1.94
CA ALA A 305 -25.20 -15.51 2.91
C ALA A 305 -23.74 -15.34 2.42
N LEU A 306 -23.12 -16.37 1.86
CA LEU A 306 -21.78 -16.30 1.28
C LEU A 306 -21.73 -15.39 0.04
N TRP A 307 -22.80 -15.35 -0.75
CA TRP A 307 -22.95 -14.40 -1.84
C TRP A 307 -23.04 -12.95 -1.33
N GLU A 308 -23.83 -12.68 -0.31
CA GLU A 308 -23.94 -11.37 0.33
C GLU A 308 -22.59 -10.91 0.92
N VAL A 309 -21.80 -11.82 1.47
CA VAL A 309 -20.42 -11.53 1.97
C VAL A 309 -19.43 -11.32 0.82
N GLY A 310 -19.83 -11.59 -0.42
CA GLY A 310 -19.02 -11.44 -1.62
C GLY A 310 -17.96 -12.53 -1.80
N LEU A 311 -18.16 -13.72 -1.22
CA LEU A 311 -17.23 -14.85 -1.34
C LEU A 311 -17.52 -15.69 -2.59
N ILE A 312 -18.79 -15.80 -2.96
CA ILE A 312 -19.26 -16.52 -4.13
C ILE A 312 -20.24 -15.67 -4.93
N ASP A 313 -20.45 -16.02 -6.20
CA ASP A 313 -21.43 -15.41 -7.08
C ASP A 313 -22.36 -16.46 -7.67
N TYR A 314 -23.54 -16.05 -8.13
CA TYR A 314 -24.54 -16.93 -8.74
C TYR A 314 -24.81 -16.58 -10.19
N ASN A 315 -24.55 -17.54 -11.08
CA ASN A 315 -24.87 -17.42 -12.49
C ASN A 315 -26.31 -17.89 -12.74
N GLN A 316 -27.26 -16.97 -12.85
CA GLN A 316 -28.68 -17.26 -13.05
C GLN A 316 -28.96 -18.06 -14.34
N ASN A 317 -28.23 -17.83 -15.44
CA ASN A 317 -28.46 -18.50 -16.72
C ASN A 317 -28.07 -19.98 -16.69
N LYS A 318 -27.09 -20.34 -15.85
CA LYS A 318 -26.58 -21.71 -15.73
C LYS A 318 -27.03 -22.41 -14.45
N GLY A 319 -27.66 -21.69 -13.51
CA GLY A 319 -28.03 -22.24 -12.20
C GLY A 319 -26.80 -22.60 -11.33
N LEU A 320 -25.63 -21.97 -11.57
CA LEU A 320 -24.38 -22.36 -10.96
C LEU A 320 -23.88 -21.31 -9.97
N TRP A 321 -23.47 -21.77 -8.80
CA TRP A 321 -22.63 -21.03 -7.88
C TRP A 321 -21.17 -21.15 -8.29
N HIS A 322 -20.40 -20.07 -8.19
CA HIS A 322 -18.97 -20.03 -8.47
C HIS A 322 -18.25 -19.07 -7.52
N LEU A 323 -16.94 -19.20 -7.39
CA LEU A 323 -16.15 -18.27 -6.59
C LEU A 323 -16.18 -16.86 -7.18
N SER A 324 -16.26 -15.86 -6.34
CA SER A 324 -15.94 -14.48 -6.70
C SER A 324 -14.41 -14.29 -6.75
N THR A 325 -13.94 -13.13 -7.23
CA THR A 325 -12.51 -12.76 -7.15
C THR A 325 -11.96 -12.86 -5.72
N LYS A 326 -12.76 -12.48 -4.71
CA LYS A 326 -12.40 -12.60 -3.29
C LYS A 326 -12.30 -14.08 -2.87
N GLY A 327 -13.22 -14.91 -3.34
CA GLY A 327 -13.22 -16.35 -3.08
C GLY A 327 -12.02 -17.07 -3.69
N GLU A 328 -11.66 -16.75 -4.93
CA GLU A 328 -10.45 -17.27 -5.57
C GLU A 328 -9.19 -16.85 -4.82
N PHE A 329 -9.09 -15.58 -4.45
CA PHE A 329 -7.96 -15.08 -3.66
C PHE A 329 -7.81 -15.79 -2.31
N LEU A 330 -8.93 -16.05 -1.62
CA LEU A 330 -8.95 -16.81 -0.36
C LEU A 330 -8.49 -18.26 -0.57
N LYS A 331 -9.00 -18.92 -1.62
CA LYS A 331 -8.66 -20.30 -1.97
C LYS A 331 -7.17 -20.47 -2.30
N ASP A 332 -6.63 -19.57 -3.12
CA ASP A 332 -5.24 -19.65 -3.61
C ASP A 332 -4.21 -19.22 -2.55
N SER A 333 -4.64 -18.60 -1.47
CA SER A 333 -3.75 -18.18 -0.41
C SER A 333 -3.25 -19.34 0.42
N THR A 334 -1.94 -19.37 0.68
CA THR A 334 -1.28 -20.40 1.49
C THR A 334 -1.59 -20.33 2.99
N PHE A 335 -2.14 -19.21 3.47
CA PHE A 335 -2.37 -19.00 4.92
C PHE A 335 -3.73 -18.38 5.28
N LEU A 336 -4.42 -17.71 4.36
CA LEU A 336 -5.70 -17.05 4.68
C LEU A 336 -6.79 -18.02 5.18
N PRO A 337 -6.94 -19.25 4.65
CA PRO A 337 -7.89 -20.20 5.22
C PRO A 337 -7.61 -20.50 6.69
N GLN A 338 -6.34 -20.66 7.07
CA GLN A 338 -5.93 -20.84 8.47
C GLN A 338 -6.19 -19.59 9.31
N ALA A 339 -5.96 -18.41 8.74
CA ALA A 339 -6.25 -17.14 9.39
C ALA A 339 -7.75 -16.95 9.67
N VAL A 340 -8.63 -17.32 8.75
CA VAL A 340 -10.08 -17.28 8.97
C VAL A 340 -10.48 -18.20 10.14
N ASN A 341 -9.94 -19.42 10.18
CA ASN A 341 -10.20 -20.35 11.29
C ASN A 341 -9.69 -19.79 12.63
N MET A 342 -8.49 -19.19 12.63
CA MET A 342 -7.94 -18.51 13.79
C MET A 342 -8.87 -17.40 14.29
N TRP A 343 -9.29 -16.49 13.42
CA TRP A 343 -10.18 -15.37 13.80
C TRP A 343 -11.57 -15.82 14.26
N ALA A 344 -12.12 -16.88 13.64
CA ALA A 344 -13.39 -17.46 14.10
C ALA A 344 -13.30 -17.99 15.54
N ARG A 345 -12.14 -18.57 15.93
CA ARG A 345 -11.91 -19.04 17.30
C ARG A 345 -11.69 -17.89 18.26
N VAL A 346 -10.86 -16.91 17.91
CA VAL A 346 -10.64 -15.70 18.72
C VAL A 346 -11.96 -14.98 19.00
N ALA A 347 -12.85 -14.87 17.99
CA ALA A 347 -14.16 -14.25 18.17
C ALA A 347 -15.10 -15.03 19.13
N ALA A 348 -14.83 -16.30 19.38
CA ALA A 348 -15.62 -17.13 20.33
C ALA A 348 -15.06 -17.10 21.76
N GLU A 349 -13.92 -16.44 22.00
CA GLU A 349 -13.26 -16.45 23.29
C GLU A 349 -14.04 -15.70 24.38
N LYS A 350 -14.17 -16.33 25.54
CA LYS A 350 -14.87 -15.76 26.69
C LYS A 350 -14.26 -14.43 27.15
N ASN A 351 -12.95 -14.30 27.07
CA ASN A 351 -12.25 -13.10 27.53
C ASN A 351 -12.68 -11.83 26.78
N TRP A 352 -13.10 -11.94 25.52
CA TRP A 352 -13.67 -10.81 24.78
C TRP A 352 -15.03 -10.39 25.32
N LEU A 353 -15.83 -11.32 25.81
CA LEU A 353 -17.12 -11.02 26.45
C LEU A 353 -16.91 -10.35 27.82
N ASP A 354 -15.86 -10.73 28.53
CA ASP A 354 -15.54 -10.26 29.88
C ASP A 354 -14.53 -9.08 29.86
N ILE A 355 -14.35 -8.39 28.72
CA ILE A 355 -13.33 -7.34 28.55
C ILE A 355 -13.43 -6.24 29.60
N THR A 356 -14.64 -5.84 29.99
CA THR A 356 -14.85 -4.81 31.02
C THR A 356 -14.27 -5.24 32.38
N ASP A 357 -14.41 -6.50 32.73
CA ASP A 357 -13.84 -7.06 33.97
C ASP A 357 -12.32 -7.18 33.87
N LEU A 358 -11.80 -7.53 32.68
CA LEU A 358 -10.35 -7.60 32.44
C LEU A 358 -9.68 -6.24 32.60
N LEU A 359 -10.29 -5.16 32.08
CA LEU A 359 -9.78 -3.80 32.21
C LEU A 359 -9.68 -3.31 33.67
N ASN A 360 -10.45 -3.88 34.58
CA ASN A 360 -10.43 -3.57 36.02
C ASN A 360 -9.40 -4.40 36.82
N LYS A 361 -8.74 -5.39 36.21
CA LYS A 361 -7.75 -6.25 36.89
C LYS A 361 -6.36 -5.65 36.80
N LYS A 362 -5.62 -5.61 37.90
CA LYS A 362 -4.22 -5.18 37.95
C LYS A 362 -3.27 -6.11 37.20
N THR A 363 -3.57 -7.39 37.17
CA THR A 363 -2.82 -8.42 36.44
C THR A 363 -3.81 -9.26 35.65
N ILE A 364 -3.59 -9.37 34.36
CA ILE A 364 -4.34 -10.25 33.47
C ILE A 364 -3.53 -11.53 33.35
N SER A 365 -4.08 -12.63 33.84
CA SER A 365 -3.47 -13.94 33.62
C SER A 365 -3.53 -14.24 32.13
N SER A 366 -2.40 -14.55 31.50
CA SER A 366 -2.36 -14.89 30.07
C SER A 366 -3.31 -16.08 29.84
N PHE A 367 -4.34 -15.83 29.08
CA PHE A 367 -5.27 -16.82 28.58
C PHE A 367 -5.05 -16.92 27.06
N LEU A 368 -4.14 -17.77 26.65
CA LEU A 368 -4.16 -18.22 25.27
C LEU A 368 -5.19 -19.34 25.20
N SER A 369 -6.25 -19.15 24.44
CA SER A 369 -7.26 -20.17 24.11
C SER A 369 -6.65 -21.48 23.60
N PHE A 370 -5.40 -21.45 23.23
CA PHE A 370 -4.60 -22.57 22.76
C PHE A 370 -3.67 -23.17 23.82
N LYS A 371 -3.62 -22.63 25.05
CA LYS A 371 -2.88 -23.23 26.19
C LYS A 371 -3.61 -24.40 26.83
N GLU A 372 -4.89 -24.51 26.59
CA GLU A 372 -5.67 -25.62 27.14
C GLU A 372 -5.26 -26.93 26.49
N LYS A 373 -5.01 -27.94 27.30
CA LYS A 373 -4.64 -29.30 26.89
C LYS A 373 -5.65 -29.97 25.94
N GLU A 374 -6.84 -29.40 25.81
CA GLU A 374 -7.97 -29.89 25.02
C GLU A 374 -7.91 -29.49 23.51
N VAL A 375 -7.04 -28.56 23.14
CA VAL A 375 -6.93 -28.16 21.73
C VAL A 375 -6.03 -29.13 20.98
N SER A 376 -6.55 -29.75 19.91
CA SER A 376 -5.77 -30.68 19.09
C SER A 376 -4.55 -30.03 18.48
N GLU A 377 -3.46 -30.80 18.29
CA GLU A 377 -2.23 -30.33 17.70
C GLU A 377 -2.45 -29.73 16.29
N GLY A 378 -3.32 -30.33 15.49
CA GLY A 378 -3.65 -29.82 14.15
C GLY A 378 -4.28 -28.42 14.17
N VAL A 379 -5.09 -28.11 15.20
CA VAL A 379 -5.67 -26.76 15.36
C VAL A 379 -4.58 -25.76 15.76
N ARG A 380 -3.69 -26.13 16.68
CA ARG A 380 -2.54 -25.29 17.05
C ARG A 380 -1.63 -25.00 15.87
N THR A 381 -1.33 -26.01 15.07
CA THR A 381 -0.51 -25.88 13.87
C THR A 381 -1.13 -24.88 12.89
N LYS A 382 -2.43 -25.00 12.58
CA LYS A 382 -3.13 -24.04 11.72
C LYS A 382 -3.08 -22.61 12.24
N PHE A 383 -3.26 -22.43 13.56
CA PHE A 383 -3.17 -21.13 14.20
C PHE A 383 -1.78 -20.50 14.00
N TYR A 384 -0.72 -21.23 14.30
CA TYR A 384 0.63 -20.72 14.14
C TYR A 384 1.03 -20.52 12.67
N GLN A 385 0.54 -21.33 11.74
CA GLN A 385 0.71 -21.12 10.30
C GLN A 385 0.07 -19.80 9.84
N ALA A 386 -1.10 -19.44 10.37
CA ALA A 386 -1.73 -18.15 10.09
C ALA A 386 -0.85 -16.99 10.57
N LEU A 387 -0.32 -17.05 11.79
CA LEU A 387 0.57 -16.03 12.36
C LEU A 387 1.87 -15.87 11.54
N ILE A 388 2.48 -16.99 11.13
CA ILE A 388 3.66 -16.99 10.25
C ILE A 388 3.32 -16.37 8.90
N GLY A 389 2.18 -16.72 8.31
CA GLY A 389 1.71 -16.19 7.03
C GLY A 389 1.57 -14.67 7.02
N TYR A 390 0.88 -14.11 7.99
CA TYR A 390 0.78 -12.65 8.16
C TYR A 390 2.15 -11.99 8.27
N THR A 391 3.01 -12.55 9.11
CA THR A 391 4.35 -11.98 9.33
C THR A 391 5.22 -12.07 8.09
N THR A 392 5.10 -13.13 7.29
CA THR A 392 5.81 -13.26 6.02
C THR A 392 5.46 -12.12 5.05
N VAL A 393 4.18 -11.75 4.98
CA VAL A 393 3.73 -10.62 4.16
C VAL A 393 4.27 -9.30 4.72
N ASP A 394 4.12 -9.06 6.01
CA ASP A 394 4.50 -7.79 6.67
C ASP A 394 6.01 -7.55 6.68
N THR A 395 6.82 -8.60 6.64
CA THR A 395 8.29 -8.50 6.71
C THR A 395 8.99 -8.67 5.36
N LYS A 396 8.24 -8.69 4.26
CA LYS A 396 8.79 -8.87 2.90
C LYS A 396 9.92 -7.88 2.57
N GLU A 397 9.82 -6.64 3.04
CA GLU A 397 10.81 -5.59 2.80
C GLU A 397 11.96 -5.54 3.82
N LEU A 398 11.98 -6.44 4.81
CA LEU A 398 12.98 -6.43 5.89
C LEU A 398 14.42 -6.40 5.35
N ASN A 399 14.74 -7.28 4.39
CA ASN A 399 16.09 -7.37 3.83
C ASN A 399 16.52 -6.14 3.00
N ASN A 400 15.57 -5.36 2.51
CA ASN A 400 15.86 -4.13 1.79
C ASN A 400 16.15 -2.98 2.75
N LYS A 401 15.55 -3.01 3.93
CA LYS A 401 15.65 -1.95 4.95
C LYS A 401 16.71 -2.22 6.01
N VAL A 402 16.98 -3.49 6.34
CA VAL A 402 17.91 -3.89 7.40
C VAL A 402 19.03 -4.76 6.85
N ARG A 403 20.29 -4.33 7.05
CA ARG A 403 21.47 -5.15 6.71
C ARG A 403 21.78 -6.11 7.86
N ILE A 404 21.63 -7.42 7.64
CA ILE A 404 21.90 -8.45 8.64
C ILE A 404 23.36 -8.95 8.56
N GLY A 405 23.99 -8.85 7.40
CA GLY A 405 25.37 -9.33 7.18
C GLY A 405 25.44 -10.82 6.81
N ARG A 406 26.63 -11.29 6.46
CA ARG A 406 26.89 -12.71 6.09
C ARG A 406 27.45 -13.47 7.28
N ASN A 407 27.35 -14.81 7.26
CA ASN A 407 27.96 -15.73 8.23
C ASN A 407 27.59 -15.41 9.69
N LYS A 408 26.30 -15.40 9.98
CA LYS A 408 25.79 -15.02 11.29
C LYS A 408 25.12 -16.20 12.01
N ASN A 409 25.37 -16.29 13.31
CA ASN A 409 24.59 -17.11 14.22
C ASN A 409 23.45 -16.25 14.78
N ILE A 410 22.21 -16.62 14.50
CA ILE A 410 21.04 -15.83 14.86
C ILE A 410 20.16 -16.62 15.83
N LEU A 411 19.79 -15.98 16.92
CA LEU A 411 18.86 -16.50 17.92
C LEU A 411 17.47 -15.90 17.71
N LEU A 412 16.50 -16.75 17.44
CA LEU A 412 15.11 -16.37 17.13
C LEU A 412 14.19 -16.58 18.33
N PHE A 413 13.33 -15.62 18.61
CA PHE A 413 12.30 -15.68 19.63
C PHE A 413 10.91 -15.46 19.04
N GLY A 414 9.97 -16.32 19.43
CA GLY A 414 8.56 -16.25 19.05
C GLY A 414 8.25 -16.87 17.69
N VAL A 415 7.04 -17.39 17.53
CA VAL A 415 6.59 -18.09 16.31
C VAL A 415 6.68 -17.23 15.07
N HIS A 416 6.43 -15.95 15.20
CA HIS A 416 6.51 -14.99 14.11
C HIS A 416 7.92 -14.87 13.50
N SER A 417 8.99 -15.12 14.29
CA SER A 417 10.34 -15.08 13.76
C SER A 417 10.66 -16.25 12.80
N LEU A 418 9.86 -17.31 12.82
CA LEU A 418 9.96 -18.39 11.82
C LEU A 418 9.63 -17.91 10.40
N ALA A 419 8.73 -16.90 10.26
CA ALA A 419 8.45 -16.28 8.98
C ALA A 419 9.69 -15.63 8.34
N LEU A 420 10.65 -15.21 9.13
CA LEU A 420 11.86 -14.53 8.67
C LEU A 420 12.90 -15.47 8.10
N VAL A 421 12.84 -16.77 8.43
CA VAL A 421 13.86 -17.75 8.04
C VAL A 421 14.08 -17.79 6.54
N ASN A 422 13.00 -17.87 5.77
CA ASN A 422 13.08 -17.87 4.31
C ASN A 422 13.54 -16.51 3.75
N THR A 423 13.09 -15.41 4.35
CA THR A 423 13.50 -14.05 4.00
C THR A 423 14.99 -13.85 4.24
N LEU A 424 15.52 -14.37 5.34
CA LEU A 424 16.93 -14.28 5.72
C LEU A 424 17.83 -15.14 4.83
N ARG A 425 17.34 -16.28 4.31
CA ARG A 425 18.10 -17.21 3.49
C ARG A 425 18.15 -16.87 1.99
N ASN A 426 17.21 -16.11 1.46
CA ASN A 426 17.06 -15.85 0.02
C ASN A 426 18.12 -14.92 -0.62
N LYS A 427 19.14 -14.47 0.12
CA LYS A 427 20.23 -13.63 -0.41
C LYS A 427 21.61 -14.24 -0.13
N ASP A 428 22.01 -15.30 -0.88
CA ASP A 428 23.37 -15.87 -0.84
C ASP A 428 23.94 -16.15 0.58
N ILE A 429 23.05 -16.39 1.54
CA ILE A 429 23.41 -16.57 2.94
C ILE A 429 23.44 -18.07 3.23
N ASN A 430 24.35 -18.79 2.55
CA ASN A 430 24.56 -20.24 2.74
C ASN A 430 25.13 -20.60 4.12
N THR A 431 25.27 -19.63 5.04
CA THR A 431 25.97 -19.81 6.31
C THR A 431 25.31 -19.11 7.51
N ILE A 432 23.98 -18.93 7.49
CA ILE A 432 23.26 -18.51 8.69
C ILE A 432 22.81 -19.73 9.47
N ASN A 433 23.30 -19.87 10.69
CA ASN A 433 22.79 -20.80 11.69
C ASN A 433 21.63 -20.12 12.42
N LEU A 434 20.45 -20.72 12.35
CA LEU A 434 19.23 -20.20 12.97
C LEU A 434 18.85 -21.12 14.13
N ASP A 435 19.03 -20.63 15.35
CA ASP A 435 18.58 -21.28 16.56
C ASP A 435 17.27 -20.65 17.04
N TYR A 436 16.26 -21.47 17.24
CA TYR A 436 14.96 -21.05 17.76
C TYR A 436 14.87 -21.35 19.25
N TYR A 437 14.68 -20.31 20.08
CA TYR A 437 14.53 -20.46 21.52
C TYR A 437 13.21 -21.15 21.84
N ASN A 438 13.28 -22.32 22.51
CA ASN A 438 12.14 -23.20 22.69
C ASN A 438 10.98 -22.53 23.46
N ASN A 439 9.83 -22.52 22.81
CA ASN A 439 8.54 -22.29 23.46
C ASN A 439 7.76 -23.63 23.40
N PRO A 440 7.52 -24.31 24.53
CA PRO A 440 6.88 -25.64 24.57
C PRO A 440 5.45 -25.67 23.99
N MET A 441 4.88 -24.51 23.71
CA MET A 441 3.55 -24.39 23.09
C MET A 441 3.58 -24.53 21.56
N ILE A 442 4.75 -24.38 20.94
CA ILE A 442 4.89 -24.44 19.47
C ILE A 442 5.26 -25.85 19.07
N PRO A 443 4.55 -26.48 18.10
CA PRO A 443 4.87 -27.80 17.60
C PRO A 443 6.31 -27.83 17.04
N GLU A 444 7.11 -28.82 17.45
CA GLU A 444 8.50 -28.98 16.99
C GLU A 444 8.60 -29.14 15.48
N GLU A 445 7.62 -29.81 14.87
CA GLU A 445 7.50 -29.99 13.43
C GLU A 445 7.48 -28.64 12.70
N LEU A 446 6.71 -27.67 13.23
CA LEU A 446 6.63 -26.35 12.64
C LEU A 446 7.99 -25.62 12.64
N VAL A 447 8.82 -25.83 13.66
CA VAL A 447 10.17 -25.26 13.74
C VAL A 447 11.09 -25.93 12.70
N ARG A 448 11.01 -27.26 12.58
CA ARG A 448 11.77 -28.03 11.60
C ARG A 448 11.39 -27.68 10.15
N ASP A 449 10.09 -27.59 9.86
CA ASP A 449 9.57 -27.24 8.54
C ASP A 449 10.05 -25.87 8.05
N ASN A 450 10.29 -24.96 9.00
CA ASN A 450 10.90 -23.67 8.72
C ASN A 450 12.43 -23.67 8.80
N ASN A 451 13.07 -24.87 8.83
CA ASN A 451 14.51 -25.05 8.81
C ASN A 451 15.26 -24.28 9.93
N ALA A 452 14.68 -24.10 11.09
CA ALA A 452 15.34 -23.58 12.28
C ALA A 452 15.69 -24.74 13.23
N ARG A 453 16.78 -24.61 13.96
CA ARG A 453 17.16 -25.58 14.98
C ARG A 453 16.49 -25.21 16.31
N LEU A 454 15.70 -26.12 16.86
CA LEU A 454 15.11 -25.95 18.19
C LEU A 454 16.18 -26.09 19.26
N ILE A 455 16.31 -25.11 20.14
CA ILE A 455 17.22 -25.15 21.29
C ILE A 455 16.48 -24.89 22.59
N THR A 456 16.99 -25.49 23.67
CA THR A 456 16.56 -25.22 25.04
C THR A 456 17.47 -24.19 25.70
N PRO A 457 17.08 -23.56 26.83
CA PRO A 457 17.95 -22.63 27.57
C PRO A 457 19.32 -23.20 27.92
N LYS A 458 19.42 -24.52 28.16
CA LYS A 458 20.69 -25.20 28.47
C LYS A 458 21.62 -25.35 27.26
N GLN A 459 21.11 -25.18 26.05
CA GLN A 459 21.84 -25.33 24.79
C GLN A 459 22.24 -23.98 24.18
N LEU A 460 21.98 -22.86 24.85
CA LEU A 460 22.46 -21.55 24.43
C LEU A 460 23.97 -21.57 24.29
N SER A 461 24.46 -21.10 23.13
CA SER A 461 25.89 -20.95 22.86
C SER A 461 26.26 -19.47 22.94
N LYS A 462 27.42 -19.14 23.52
CA LYS A 462 27.88 -17.74 23.65
C LYS A 462 28.33 -17.05 22.35
N ASN A 463 27.90 -17.56 21.18
CA ASN A 463 28.40 -17.14 19.88
C ASN A 463 27.32 -16.60 18.95
N TYR A 464 26.26 -15.98 19.47
CA TYR A 464 25.27 -15.31 18.63
C TYR A 464 25.70 -13.91 18.25
N ASP A 465 25.58 -13.59 16.96
CA ASP A 465 25.85 -12.26 16.41
C ASP A 465 24.63 -11.35 16.46
N LEU A 466 23.45 -11.95 16.47
CA LEU A 466 22.17 -11.26 16.38
C LEU A 466 21.10 -12.06 17.10
N SER A 467 20.21 -11.35 17.80
CA SER A 467 18.96 -11.91 18.28
C SER A 467 17.77 -11.20 17.60
N ILE A 468 16.72 -11.95 17.29
CA ILE A 468 15.50 -11.40 16.67
C ILE A 468 14.29 -11.77 17.53
N PHE A 469 13.59 -10.75 18.01
CA PHE A 469 12.29 -10.87 18.62
C PHE A 469 11.26 -10.34 17.62
N CYS A 470 10.36 -11.19 17.14
CA CYS A 470 9.33 -10.78 16.19
C CYS A 470 7.96 -11.03 16.81
N ARG A 471 7.21 -9.95 17.06
CA ARG A 471 5.87 -9.98 17.70
C ARG A 471 5.83 -10.92 18.92
N PHE A 472 6.90 -10.90 19.70
CA PHE A 472 7.09 -11.79 20.83
C PHE A 472 7.02 -11.07 22.18
N LEU A 473 7.77 -9.98 22.34
CA LEU A 473 7.85 -9.25 23.59
C LEU A 473 6.55 -8.48 23.89
N GLN A 474 5.77 -8.14 22.86
CA GLN A 474 4.43 -7.57 23.03
C GLN A 474 3.48 -8.52 23.80
N ASN A 475 3.72 -9.83 23.75
CA ASN A 475 2.92 -10.85 24.45
C ASN A 475 3.40 -11.13 25.88
N GLN A 476 4.36 -10.34 26.38
CA GLN A 476 4.98 -10.51 27.68
C GLN A 476 4.75 -9.28 28.58
N ASP A 477 4.67 -9.52 29.89
CA ASP A 477 4.76 -8.45 30.89
C ASP A 477 6.16 -7.82 30.93
N ASP A 478 6.30 -6.66 31.60
CA ASP A 478 7.55 -5.92 31.63
C ASP A 478 8.67 -6.68 32.35
N GLU A 479 8.37 -7.49 33.38
CA GLU A 479 9.35 -8.28 34.11
C GLU A 479 9.98 -9.35 33.21
N LYS A 480 9.15 -10.04 32.43
CA LYS A 480 9.64 -11.02 31.46
C LYS A 480 10.42 -10.36 30.33
N VAL A 481 9.98 -9.21 29.82
CA VAL A 481 10.73 -8.45 28.81
C VAL A 481 12.12 -8.13 29.34
N LEU A 482 12.22 -7.59 30.56
CA LEU A 482 13.51 -7.30 31.19
C LEU A 482 14.37 -8.56 31.37
N SER A 483 13.76 -9.71 31.69
CA SER A 483 14.50 -10.99 31.80
C SER A 483 15.12 -11.44 30.48
N TYR A 484 14.42 -11.24 29.35
CA TYR A 484 14.98 -11.50 28.02
C TYR A 484 16.14 -10.56 27.68
N PHE A 485 16.04 -9.28 27.97
CA PHE A 485 17.17 -8.35 27.75
C PHE A 485 18.36 -8.64 28.68
N LYS A 486 18.14 -9.11 29.91
CA LYS A 486 19.21 -9.62 30.78
C LYS A 486 19.91 -10.82 30.16
N LEU A 487 19.14 -11.79 29.62
CA LEU A 487 19.68 -12.94 28.90
C LEU A 487 20.57 -12.51 27.71
N ILE A 488 20.09 -11.57 26.90
CA ILE A 488 20.86 -11.00 25.76
C ILE A 488 22.20 -10.41 26.25
N LYS A 489 22.17 -9.69 27.35
CA LYS A 489 23.38 -9.09 27.96
C LYS A 489 24.34 -10.15 28.50
N GLU A 490 23.83 -11.16 29.22
CA GLU A 490 24.63 -12.27 29.78
C GLU A 490 25.29 -13.11 28.68
N GLU A 491 24.57 -13.40 27.60
CA GLU A 491 25.09 -14.09 26.41
C GLU A 491 25.94 -13.19 25.50
N LYS A 492 26.12 -11.90 25.85
CA LYS A 492 26.92 -10.89 25.11
C LYS A 492 26.54 -10.77 23.64
N ILE A 493 25.24 -10.87 23.31
CA ILE A 493 24.74 -10.72 21.96
C ILE A 493 24.83 -9.24 21.56
N PRO A 494 25.62 -8.88 20.53
CA PRO A 494 25.96 -7.49 20.26
C PRO A 494 24.84 -6.69 19.60
N ARG A 495 23.85 -7.38 19.00
CA ARG A 495 22.77 -6.75 18.26
C ARG A 495 21.45 -7.48 18.46
N VAL A 496 20.37 -6.69 18.59
CA VAL A 496 18.99 -7.21 18.66
C VAL A 496 18.14 -6.48 17.63
N LEU A 497 17.35 -7.21 16.88
CA LEU A 497 16.25 -6.65 16.09
C LEU A 497 14.94 -6.98 16.79
N LEU A 498 14.27 -5.94 17.24
CA LEU A 498 12.94 -6.05 17.80
C LEU A 498 11.93 -5.63 16.73
N ILE A 499 11.12 -6.55 16.26
CA ILE A 499 10.14 -6.34 15.19
C ILE A 499 8.76 -6.36 15.83
N GLU A 500 8.22 -5.18 16.10
CA GLU A 500 7.00 -5.00 16.91
C GLU A 500 6.13 -3.87 16.36
N THR A 501 4.88 -3.85 16.75
CA THR A 501 4.01 -2.69 16.60
C THR A 501 4.37 -1.66 17.67
N ILE A 502 4.69 -0.43 17.26
CA ILE A 502 5.04 0.66 18.17
C ILE A 502 3.85 1.59 18.30
N LEU A 503 3.36 1.78 19.52
CA LEU A 503 2.32 2.79 19.79
C LEU A 503 2.91 4.21 19.70
N THR A 504 2.12 5.13 19.17
CA THR A 504 2.44 6.56 19.14
C THR A 504 1.29 7.37 19.74
N ASN A 505 1.59 8.56 20.23
CA ASN A 505 0.54 9.47 20.70
C ASN A 505 -0.17 10.22 19.55
N SER A 506 0.40 10.15 18.35
CA SER A 506 -0.06 10.91 17.20
C SER A 506 -1.05 10.15 16.30
N THR A 507 -1.19 8.83 16.49
CA THR A 507 -2.10 8.01 15.69
C THR A 507 -2.83 6.98 16.55
N PRO A 508 -4.05 6.55 16.19
CA PRO A 508 -4.78 5.48 16.87
C PRO A 508 -4.31 4.08 16.47
N ILE A 509 -3.30 3.98 15.58
CA ILE A 509 -2.83 2.71 15.01
C ILE A 509 -2.27 1.83 16.13
N GLY A 510 -2.68 0.57 16.11
CA GLY A 510 -2.28 -0.44 17.10
C GLY A 510 -3.25 -0.57 18.29
N GLY A 511 -4.20 0.36 18.50
CA GLY A 511 -5.09 0.32 19.65
C GLY A 511 -5.94 -0.96 19.74
N ILE A 512 -6.54 -1.41 18.63
CA ILE A 512 -7.30 -2.68 18.62
C ILE A 512 -6.36 -3.88 18.84
N VAL A 513 -5.17 -3.83 18.26
CA VAL A 513 -4.16 -4.90 18.41
C VAL A 513 -3.68 -4.97 19.86
N ASP A 514 -3.49 -3.82 20.52
CA ASP A 514 -3.10 -3.75 21.93
C ASP A 514 -4.15 -4.40 22.85
N ILE A 515 -5.42 -4.07 22.65
CA ILE A 515 -6.52 -4.72 23.38
C ILE A 515 -6.56 -6.22 23.09
N ASN A 516 -6.38 -6.65 21.83
CA ASN A 516 -6.33 -8.08 21.51
C ASN A 516 -5.18 -8.80 22.24
N ILE A 517 -3.99 -8.20 22.26
CA ILE A 517 -2.84 -8.75 22.97
C ILE A 517 -3.10 -8.83 24.48
N MET A 518 -3.70 -7.79 25.05
CA MET A 518 -4.11 -7.80 26.46
C MET A 518 -5.08 -8.95 26.76
N VAL A 519 -6.12 -9.09 25.94
CA VAL A 519 -7.17 -10.13 26.12
C VAL A 519 -6.58 -11.54 25.98
N GLU A 520 -5.73 -11.75 24.98
CA GLU A 520 -5.20 -13.08 24.62
C GLU A 520 -4.01 -13.51 25.50
N THR A 521 -3.14 -12.57 25.86
CA THR A 521 -1.84 -12.91 26.44
C THR A 521 -1.55 -12.21 27.77
N GLY A 522 -2.31 -11.19 28.12
CA GLY A 522 -1.98 -10.29 29.23
C GLY A 522 -0.80 -9.38 28.93
N GLY A 523 -0.31 -9.36 27.70
CA GLY A 523 0.75 -8.47 27.22
C GLY A 523 0.26 -7.07 26.88
N LYS A 524 1.13 -6.28 26.27
CA LYS A 524 0.81 -4.92 25.80
C LYS A 524 1.74 -4.48 24.67
N LEU A 525 1.26 -3.63 23.80
CA LEU A 525 2.10 -2.85 22.92
C LEU A 525 2.79 -1.74 23.71
N ARG A 526 3.96 -1.31 23.23
CA ARG A 526 4.78 -0.31 23.91
C ARG A 526 5.13 0.82 22.96
N LYS A 527 5.31 2.02 23.52
CA LYS A 527 5.88 3.17 22.81
C LYS A 527 7.39 3.06 22.75
N LEU A 528 8.01 3.85 21.89
CA LEU A 528 9.47 3.87 21.77
C LEU A 528 10.15 4.29 23.07
N GLU A 529 9.55 5.22 23.81
CA GLU A 529 10.02 5.69 25.11
C GLU A 529 10.03 4.56 26.15
N ASP A 530 9.04 3.66 26.14
CA ASP A 530 8.98 2.53 27.06
C ASP A 530 10.15 1.57 26.83
N TRP A 531 10.46 1.29 25.55
CA TRP A 531 11.64 0.49 25.18
C TRP A 531 12.94 1.13 25.63
N ASP A 532 13.11 2.45 25.44
CA ASP A 532 14.31 3.18 25.86
C ASP A 532 14.48 3.14 27.39
N VAL A 533 13.42 3.30 28.15
CA VAL A 533 13.44 3.18 29.62
C VAL A 533 13.88 1.78 30.05
N MET A 534 13.33 0.72 29.46
CA MET A 534 13.69 -0.67 29.78
C MET A 534 15.16 -0.97 29.47
N LEU A 535 15.65 -0.52 28.30
CA LEU A 535 17.05 -0.73 27.90
C LEU A 535 18.03 0.02 28.81
N LYS A 536 17.68 1.21 29.29
CA LYS A 536 18.47 1.96 30.29
C LYS A 536 18.56 1.22 31.62
N GLN A 537 17.51 0.53 32.06
CA GLN A 537 17.56 -0.30 33.28
C GLN A 537 18.52 -1.49 33.15
N ILE A 538 18.62 -2.07 31.96
CA ILE A 538 19.54 -3.17 31.68
C ILE A 538 20.99 -2.67 31.59
N GLY A 539 21.20 -1.47 31.04
CA GLY A 539 22.52 -0.93 30.73
C GLY A 539 23.23 -1.70 29.61
N ASN A 540 24.17 -1.05 28.94
CA ASN A 540 24.94 -1.57 27.79
C ASN A 540 24.12 -1.92 26.52
N LEU A 541 22.85 -1.58 26.46
CA LEU A 541 22.02 -1.71 25.26
C LEU A 541 21.35 -0.37 24.97
N LYS A 542 21.34 0.02 23.70
CA LYS A 542 20.65 1.25 23.28
C LYS A 542 20.00 1.07 21.91
N ILE A 543 18.94 1.83 21.65
CA ILE A 543 18.33 1.96 20.35
C ILE A 543 19.32 2.68 19.42
N PHE A 544 19.68 2.01 18.32
CA PHE A 544 20.55 2.54 17.28
C PHE A 544 19.74 3.16 16.14
N ASP A 545 18.65 2.50 15.73
CA ASP A 545 17.80 2.94 14.63
C ASP A 545 16.37 2.40 14.78
N VAL A 546 15.40 3.08 14.18
CA VAL A 546 13.99 2.66 14.13
C VAL A 546 13.49 2.81 12.70
N LEU A 547 13.10 1.69 12.09
CA LEU A 547 12.68 1.62 10.70
C LEU A 547 11.26 1.08 10.61
N SER A 548 10.37 1.75 9.88
CA SER A 548 9.03 1.23 9.58
C SER A 548 9.11 0.17 8.48
N LEU A 549 8.49 -0.98 8.69
CA LEU A 549 8.28 -2.02 7.67
C LEU A 549 6.94 -1.84 6.97
N THR A 550 5.89 -1.64 7.74
CA THR A 550 4.52 -1.37 7.29
C THR A 550 3.92 -0.25 8.13
N GLU A 551 2.66 0.09 7.91
CA GLU A 551 1.92 1.04 8.78
C GLU A 551 1.85 0.56 10.25
N TYR A 552 1.88 -0.76 10.48
CA TYR A 552 1.68 -1.38 11.78
C TYR A 552 2.96 -1.95 12.39
N LEU A 553 4.00 -2.17 11.61
CA LEU A 553 5.17 -2.93 12.04
C LEU A 553 6.46 -2.13 11.84
N SER A 554 7.25 -2.05 12.88
CA SER A 554 8.56 -1.38 12.87
C SER A 554 9.67 -2.33 13.33
N VAL A 555 10.89 -2.03 12.91
CA VAL A 555 12.11 -2.66 13.42
C VAL A 555 12.83 -1.67 14.30
N ILE A 556 13.09 -2.05 15.54
CA ILE A 556 13.99 -1.34 16.44
C ILE A 556 15.33 -2.09 16.41
N ASP A 557 16.38 -1.47 15.88
CA ASP A 557 17.76 -1.97 15.89
C ASP A 557 18.42 -1.56 17.20
N ILE A 558 18.66 -2.51 18.08
CA ILE A 558 19.27 -2.31 19.40
C ILE A 558 20.69 -2.86 19.36
N ARG A 559 21.66 -2.13 19.90
CA ARG A 559 23.07 -2.53 19.91
C ARG A 559 23.69 -2.38 21.28
N SER A 560 24.70 -3.20 21.55
CA SER A 560 25.56 -3.02 22.73
C SER A 560 26.39 -1.75 22.59
N CYS A 561 26.52 -1.03 23.71
CA CYS A 561 27.34 0.19 23.81
C CYS A 561 28.82 -0.15 23.97
#